data_99540d944322675bf193ea8147b2564a
#
_entry.id   99540d944322675bf193ea8147b2564a
#
_cell.length_a   1.000
_cell.length_b   1.000
_cell.length_c   1.000
_cell.angle_alpha   90.00
_cell.angle_beta   90.00
_cell.angle_gamma   90.00
#
_symmetry.space_group_name_H-M   'P 1'
#
loop_
_entity.id
_entity.type
_entity.pdbx_description
1 polymer ?
#
loop_
_entity_poly.entity_id
_entity_poly.type
_entity_poly.pdbx_seq_one_letter_code
_entity_poly.pdbx_strand_id
1 'polypeptide(L)'
;PGASLLDKVSAKIVTVKVDNKEALMHTVSPENIAHRVGVGVRHAGDDGSAAFRIPGLATTNKGTLLGVYDVRYNSSVDLQEHVDVGLSRSVDGGKTWEKMRLPLAFGETGGLPAAQNGVGDPSILVDTKTNTTWVVAAWTHGMGNQRAWWSSYPGMDMNHTAQLVLSKSTDDGKTWSEPINITDQVKDPSWYFLLQGPGRGITMQDGTLVFPIQFIDSTRVPNAGIMYSKDRGE
;
A
#
# COMPACT_ATOMS: atom_id res chain seq x y z
N PRO A 1 20.60 8.65 -7.02
CA PRO A 1 20.96 7.33 -7.50
C PRO A 1 22.04 6.79 -6.57
N GLY A 2 21.60 6.25 -5.43
CA GLY A 2 22.50 5.56 -4.54
C GLY A 2 23.01 4.32 -5.26
N ALA A 3 24.32 4.15 -5.32
CA ALA A 3 24.88 2.88 -5.73
C ALA A 3 24.22 1.81 -4.86
N SER A 4 23.65 0.79 -5.49
CA SER A 4 23.11 -0.35 -4.79
C SER A 4 24.15 -0.89 -3.83
N LEU A 5 23.76 -1.30 -2.64
CA LEU A 5 24.68 -1.97 -1.71
C LEU A 5 25.44 -3.12 -2.39
N LEU A 6 24.82 -3.74 -3.38
CA LEU A 6 25.35 -4.81 -4.19
C LEU A 6 26.48 -4.37 -5.14
N ASP A 7 26.53 -3.09 -5.54
CA ASP A 7 27.59 -2.57 -6.39
C ASP A 7 28.95 -2.52 -5.66
N LYS A 8 28.95 -2.75 -4.35
CA LYS A 8 30.15 -2.70 -3.49
C LYS A 8 30.52 -4.06 -2.88
N VAL A 9 29.76 -5.10 -3.16
CA VAL A 9 29.99 -6.43 -2.58
C VAL A 9 30.81 -7.27 -3.55
N SER A 10 32.04 -7.56 -3.16
CA SER A 10 32.80 -8.65 -3.81
C SER A 10 32.19 -9.98 -3.36
N ALA A 11 31.71 -10.75 -4.32
CA ALA A 11 31.07 -12.01 -3.99
C ALA A 11 32.07 -13.02 -3.47
N LYS A 12 31.71 -13.61 -2.36
CA LYS A 12 32.28 -14.85 -1.87
C LYS A 12 31.17 -15.88 -1.71
N ILE A 13 31.45 -17.09 -2.13
CA ILE A 13 30.69 -18.24 -1.63
C ILE A 13 31.14 -18.42 -0.18
N VAL A 14 30.25 -18.21 0.74
CA VAL A 14 30.51 -18.43 2.17
C VAL A 14 29.83 -19.74 2.56
N THR A 15 30.61 -20.69 3.01
CA THR A 15 30.11 -21.91 3.60
C THR A 15 29.87 -21.67 5.08
N VAL A 16 28.64 -21.83 5.50
CA VAL A 16 28.23 -21.72 6.92
C VAL A 16 27.90 -23.13 7.42
N LYS A 17 28.42 -23.49 8.57
CA LYS A 17 28.04 -24.73 9.25
C LYS A 17 26.80 -24.48 10.12
N VAL A 18 25.72 -25.17 9.83
CA VAL A 18 24.51 -25.22 10.63
C VAL A 18 24.33 -26.65 11.11
N ASP A 19 24.26 -26.88 12.41
CA ASP A 19 24.17 -28.21 13.02
C ASP A 19 25.22 -29.20 12.50
N ASN A 20 26.47 -28.76 12.41
CA ASN A 20 27.62 -29.50 11.86
C ASN A 20 27.47 -29.91 10.37
N LYS A 21 26.47 -29.39 9.65
CA LYS A 21 26.35 -29.56 8.19
C LYS A 21 26.76 -28.27 7.50
N GLU A 22 27.45 -28.43 6.38
CA GLU A 22 27.79 -27.29 5.53
C GLU A 22 26.57 -26.83 4.77
N ALA A 23 26.23 -25.55 4.90
CA ALA A 23 25.19 -24.89 4.11
C ALA A 23 25.85 -23.89 3.15
N LEU A 24 25.51 -23.98 1.88
CA LEU A 24 26.00 -23.03 0.88
C LEU A 24 25.15 -21.75 0.94
N MET A 25 25.77 -20.65 1.31
CA MET A 25 25.14 -19.35 1.20
C MET A 25 25.55 -18.72 -0.14
N HIS A 26 24.56 -18.44 -0.98
CA HIS A 26 24.81 -17.67 -2.20
C HIS A 26 24.98 -16.20 -1.85
N THR A 27 26.14 -15.66 -2.12
CA THR A 27 26.39 -14.22 -2.15
C THR A 27 26.39 -13.75 -3.61
N VAL A 28 26.00 -12.51 -3.82
CA VAL A 28 26.02 -11.92 -5.17
C VAL A 28 27.45 -11.69 -5.61
N SER A 29 27.85 -12.23 -6.76
CA SER A 29 29.20 -12.06 -7.31
C SER A 29 29.33 -10.75 -8.08
N PRO A 30 30.55 -10.17 -8.22
CA PRO A 30 30.73 -8.99 -9.05
C PRO A 30 30.22 -9.16 -10.49
N GLU A 31 30.26 -10.37 -11.03
CA GLU A 31 29.71 -10.69 -12.34
C GLU A 31 28.17 -10.64 -12.35
N ASN A 32 27.55 -10.75 -11.19
CA ASN A 32 26.09 -10.68 -11.02
C ASN A 32 25.59 -9.29 -10.64
N ILE A 33 26.44 -8.28 -10.60
CA ILE A 33 26.05 -6.89 -10.28
C ILE A 33 24.98 -6.34 -11.24
N ALA A 34 24.94 -6.86 -12.49
CA ALA A 34 23.87 -6.52 -13.42
C ALA A 34 22.49 -7.03 -12.98
N HIS A 35 22.44 -7.99 -12.07
CA HIS A 35 21.21 -8.56 -11.51
C HIS A 35 20.97 -7.98 -10.12
N ARG A 36 20.41 -6.76 -10.06
CA ARG A 36 20.07 -6.11 -8.78
C ARG A 36 19.05 -6.94 -8.03
N VAL A 37 19.30 -7.20 -6.76
CA VAL A 37 18.36 -7.88 -5.87
C VAL A 37 17.24 -6.95 -5.44
N GLY A 38 17.45 -5.63 -5.50
CA GLY A 38 16.43 -4.64 -5.20
C GLY A 38 16.66 -3.33 -5.93
N VAL A 39 15.57 -2.65 -6.26
CA VAL A 39 15.55 -1.31 -6.86
C VAL A 39 14.68 -0.42 -5.98
N GLY A 40 15.22 0.71 -5.54
CA GLY A 40 14.42 1.75 -4.86
C GLY A 40 13.52 2.46 -5.87
N VAL A 41 12.22 2.46 -5.61
CA VAL A 41 11.23 3.15 -6.45
C VAL A 41 11.10 4.60 -6.04
N ARG A 42 11.16 4.84 -4.73
CA ARG A 42 11.16 6.17 -4.10
C ARG A 42 12.07 6.16 -2.89
N HIS A 43 12.66 7.31 -2.59
CA HIS A 43 13.55 7.52 -1.47
C HIS A 43 13.09 8.70 -0.62
N ALA A 44 13.44 8.70 0.65
CA ALA A 44 13.20 9.87 1.52
C ALA A 44 13.77 11.13 0.87
N GLY A 45 12.96 12.19 0.84
CA GLY A 45 13.26 13.44 0.15
C GLY A 45 12.70 13.54 -1.28
N ASP A 46 12.36 12.42 -1.93
CA ASP A 46 11.69 12.47 -3.23
C ASP A 46 10.29 13.09 -3.07
N ASP A 47 9.85 13.83 -4.09
CA ASP A 47 8.53 14.46 -4.15
C ASP A 47 8.16 15.28 -2.90
N GLY A 48 9.16 15.76 -2.14
CA GLY A 48 8.97 16.58 -0.94
C GLY A 48 8.54 15.81 0.30
N SER A 49 8.66 14.48 0.31
CA SER A 49 8.24 13.64 1.42
C SER A 49 9.38 13.28 2.37
N ALA A 50 9.07 13.13 3.66
CA ALA A 50 10.03 12.68 4.66
C ALA A 50 10.30 11.17 4.57
N ALA A 51 9.30 10.39 4.15
CA ALA A 51 9.43 8.93 4.06
C ALA A 51 8.39 8.31 3.10
N PHE A 52 8.73 7.10 2.61
CA PHE A 52 7.81 6.21 1.90
C PHE A 52 7.73 4.90 2.67
N ARG A 53 6.51 4.38 2.90
CA ARG A 53 6.30 3.15 3.65
C ARG A 53 5.18 2.32 3.04
N ILE A 54 4.96 1.13 3.58
CA ILE A 54 3.81 0.25 3.29
C ILE A 54 3.68 -0.04 1.78
N PRO A 55 4.70 -0.64 1.15
CA PRO A 55 4.67 -0.90 -0.28
C PRO A 55 3.74 -2.06 -0.65
N GLY A 56 3.05 -1.91 -1.77
CA GLY A 56 2.34 -2.97 -2.47
C GLY A 56 2.77 -3.01 -3.94
N LEU A 57 2.67 -4.18 -4.56
CA LEU A 57 3.06 -4.37 -5.95
C LEU A 57 2.05 -5.25 -6.68
N ALA A 58 1.62 -4.80 -7.84
CA ALA A 58 0.79 -5.59 -8.75
C ALA A 58 1.29 -5.47 -10.19
N THR A 59 0.91 -6.43 -11.01
CA THR A 59 1.20 -6.43 -12.45
C THR A 59 -0.13 -6.43 -13.20
N THR A 60 -0.30 -5.49 -14.12
CA THR A 60 -1.50 -5.44 -14.99
C THR A 60 -1.45 -6.52 -16.07
N ASN A 61 -2.58 -6.77 -16.74
CA ASN A 61 -2.63 -7.71 -17.87
C ASN A 61 -1.71 -7.28 -19.04
N LYS A 62 -1.30 -6.03 -19.09
CA LYS A 62 -0.35 -5.50 -20.08
C LYS A 62 1.12 -5.67 -19.68
N GLY A 63 1.38 -6.23 -18.48
CA GLY A 63 2.73 -6.38 -17.96
C GLY A 63 3.27 -5.13 -17.26
N THR A 64 2.47 -4.08 -17.10
CA THR A 64 2.85 -2.88 -16.35
C THR A 64 2.97 -3.21 -14.87
N LEU A 65 4.09 -2.87 -14.25
CA LEU A 65 4.25 -2.94 -12.81
C LEU A 65 3.65 -1.68 -12.16
N LEU A 66 2.87 -1.87 -11.12
CA LEU A 66 2.26 -0.81 -10.33
C LEU A 66 2.73 -0.94 -8.88
N GLY A 67 3.61 -0.04 -8.45
CA GLY A 67 4.08 0.06 -7.07
C GLY A 67 3.26 1.11 -6.33
N VAL A 68 2.52 0.70 -5.29
CA VAL A 68 1.74 1.58 -4.42
C VAL A 68 2.41 1.69 -3.06
N TYR A 69 2.28 2.83 -2.38
CA TYR A 69 2.94 3.08 -1.09
C TYR A 69 2.34 4.31 -0.39
N ASP A 70 2.60 4.45 0.91
CA ASP A 70 2.38 5.70 1.65
C ASP A 70 3.41 6.75 1.24
N VAL A 71 2.93 7.96 0.97
CA VAL A 71 3.73 9.19 0.86
C VAL A 71 3.60 9.95 2.17
N ARG A 72 4.59 9.90 3.02
CA ARG A 72 4.58 10.51 4.36
C ARG A 72 5.35 11.81 4.35
N TYR A 73 4.64 12.93 4.33
CA TYR A 73 5.25 14.24 4.07
C TYR A 73 6.06 14.80 5.23
N ASN A 74 5.55 14.73 6.46
CA ASN A 74 6.18 15.40 7.61
C ASN A 74 7.13 14.50 8.40
N SER A 75 6.83 13.20 8.47
CA SER A 75 7.61 12.23 9.25
C SER A 75 7.29 10.81 8.81
N SER A 76 7.98 9.81 9.36
CA SER A 76 7.73 8.38 9.09
C SER A 76 6.61 7.77 9.94
N VAL A 77 5.87 8.56 10.73
CA VAL A 77 4.85 8.06 11.65
C VAL A 77 3.58 7.60 10.94
N ASP A 78 2.82 6.74 11.61
CA ASP A 78 1.54 6.24 11.10
C ASP A 78 0.43 7.29 11.20
N LEU A 79 -0.70 7.03 10.53
CA LEU A 79 -1.92 7.84 10.63
C LEU A 79 -2.34 8.04 12.11
N GLN A 80 -2.70 9.21 12.52
CA GLN A 80 -3.07 10.42 11.78
C GLN A 80 -1.83 11.29 11.54
N GLU A 81 -1.60 11.65 10.31
CA GLU A 81 -0.57 12.59 9.85
C GLU A 81 -0.86 12.94 8.37
N HIS A 82 -0.11 13.90 7.80
CA HIS A 82 -0.18 14.18 6.36
C HIS A 82 0.43 13.01 5.58
N VAL A 83 -0.44 12.15 5.11
CA VAL A 83 -0.11 10.96 4.32
C VAL A 83 -1.06 10.85 3.15
N ASP A 84 -0.54 10.60 1.97
CA ASP A 84 -1.30 10.25 0.77
C ASP A 84 -0.88 8.86 0.27
N VAL A 85 -1.70 8.26 -0.56
CA VAL A 85 -1.35 7.03 -1.28
C VAL A 85 -0.70 7.41 -2.61
N GLY A 86 0.59 7.10 -2.73
CA GLY A 86 1.36 7.25 -3.95
C GLY A 86 1.37 5.99 -4.80
N LEU A 87 1.55 6.16 -6.11
CA LEU A 87 1.69 5.06 -7.04
C LEU A 87 2.71 5.41 -8.13
N SER A 88 3.61 4.50 -8.42
CA SER A 88 4.53 4.57 -9.56
C SER A 88 4.30 3.42 -10.52
N ARG A 89 4.43 3.70 -11.82
CA ARG A 89 4.29 2.74 -12.91
C ARG A 89 5.65 2.44 -13.55
N SER A 90 5.84 1.20 -13.95
CA SER A 90 6.95 0.78 -14.80
C SER A 90 6.42 -0.07 -15.95
N VAL A 91 6.82 0.27 -17.17
CA VAL A 91 6.44 -0.46 -18.39
C VAL A 91 7.60 -1.25 -19.01
N ASP A 92 8.73 -1.29 -18.33
CA ASP A 92 9.98 -1.89 -18.80
C ASP A 92 10.54 -2.96 -17.85
N GLY A 93 9.64 -3.56 -17.05
CA GLY A 93 10.00 -4.62 -16.10
C GLY A 93 10.73 -4.12 -14.85
N GLY A 94 10.45 -2.87 -14.43
CA GLY A 94 11.02 -2.29 -13.22
C GLY A 94 12.37 -1.60 -13.40
N LYS A 95 12.85 -1.45 -14.63
CA LYS A 95 14.12 -0.76 -14.91
C LYS A 95 14.01 0.73 -14.67
N THR A 96 12.87 1.32 -15.10
CA THR A 96 12.54 2.73 -14.86
C THR A 96 11.12 2.85 -14.30
N TRP A 97 10.90 3.93 -13.55
CA TRP A 97 9.62 4.22 -12.90
C TRP A 97 9.16 5.62 -13.28
N GLU A 98 7.91 5.74 -13.68
CA GLU A 98 7.29 7.02 -14.01
C GLU A 98 7.14 7.91 -12.77
N LYS A 99 6.85 9.20 -13.00
CA LYS A 99 6.50 10.13 -11.93
C LYS A 99 5.37 9.57 -11.08
N MET A 100 5.44 9.82 -9.79
CA MET A 100 4.40 9.46 -8.84
C MET A 100 3.06 10.07 -9.23
N ARG A 101 2.00 9.29 -9.03
CA ARG A 101 0.59 9.70 -9.03
C ARG A 101 0.02 9.49 -7.65
N LEU A 102 -1.07 10.17 -7.34
CA LEU A 102 -1.77 10.05 -6.07
C LEU A 102 -3.18 9.46 -6.31
N PRO A 103 -3.33 8.13 -6.33
CA PRO A 103 -4.64 7.49 -6.45
C PRO A 103 -5.63 7.91 -5.36
N LEU A 104 -5.15 8.17 -4.16
CA LEU A 104 -5.93 8.65 -3.03
C LEU A 104 -5.14 9.76 -2.32
N ALA A 105 -5.73 10.94 -2.26
CA ALA A 105 -5.23 12.11 -1.55
C ALA A 105 -6.43 12.99 -1.18
N PHE A 106 -6.47 13.45 0.05
CA PHE A 106 -7.60 14.25 0.53
C PHE A 106 -7.22 15.72 0.76
N GLY A 107 -5.95 16.02 0.99
CA GLY A 107 -5.50 17.39 1.20
C GLY A 107 -6.26 18.10 2.32
N GLU A 108 -6.64 19.34 2.08
CA GLU A 108 -7.54 20.09 2.95
C GLU A 108 -8.99 19.71 2.63
N THR A 109 -9.60 18.90 3.47
CA THR A 109 -10.96 18.40 3.31
C THR A 109 -11.77 18.63 4.57
N GLY A 110 -13.06 18.98 4.42
CA GLY A 110 -13.98 19.19 5.54
C GLY A 110 -13.58 20.33 6.48
N GLY A 111 -12.81 21.32 5.98
CA GLY A 111 -12.31 22.44 6.78
C GLY A 111 -11.12 22.09 7.68
N LEU A 112 -10.55 20.90 7.52
CA LEU A 112 -9.38 20.46 8.28
C LEU A 112 -8.13 20.40 7.38
N PRO A 113 -6.93 20.66 7.94
CA PRO A 113 -5.68 20.61 7.18
C PRO A 113 -5.33 19.18 6.75
N ALA A 114 -4.43 19.06 5.77
CA ALA A 114 -3.98 17.78 5.23
C ALA A 114 -3.45 16.81 6.31
N ALA A 115 -2.78 17.32 7.35
CA ALA A 115 -2.32 16.51 8.48
C ALA A 115 -3.44 15.87 9.30
N GLN A 116 -4.70 16.28 9.09
CA GLN A 116 -5.90 15.68 9.70
C GLN A 116 -6.80 15.00 8.67
N ASN A 117 -6.26 14.70 7.48
CA ASN A 117 -6.92 14.02 6.39
C ASN A 117 -6.06 12.92 5.76
N GLY A 118 -5.16 12.33 6.54
CA GLY A 118 -4.25 11.33 6.04
C GLY A 118 -4.96 10.07 5.54
N VAL A 119 -4.50 9.56 4.41
CA VAL A 119 -4.94 8.28 3.82
C VAL A 119 -3.73 7.41 3.56
N GLY A 120 -3.75 6.15 4.04
CA GLY A 120 -2.57 5.29 3.96
C GLY A 120 -2.86 3.81 4.13
N ASP A 121 -1.77 3.05 4.30
CA ASP A 121 -1.77 1.59 4.36
C ASP A 121 -2.38 0.93 3.11
N PRO A 122 -1.96 1.31 1.87
CA PRO A 122 -2.64 0.90 0.66
C PRO A 122 -2.56 -0.59 0.37
N SER A 123 -3.62 -1.11 -0.23
CA SER A 123 -3.65 -2.41 -0.89
C SER A 123 -4.06 -2.24 -2.34
N ILE A 124 -3.35 -2.90 -3.26
CA ILE A 124 -3.62 -2.83 -4.70
C ILE A 124 -4.16 -4.17 -5.20
N LEU A 125 -5.11 -4.13 -6.15
CA LEU A 125 -5.62 -5.31 -6.83
C LEU A 125 -5.81 -4.99 -8.31
N VAL A 126 -5.42 -5.91 -9.17
CA VAL A 126 -5.75 -5.88 -10.61
C VAL A 126 -6.83 -6.93 -10.86
N ASP A 127 -8.02 -6.48 -11.31
CA ASP A 127 -9.02 -7.39 -11.84
C ASP A 127 -8.52 -7.96 -13.18
N THR A 128 -8.09 -9.21 -13.15
CA THR A 128 -7.50 -9.87 -14.32
C THR A 128 -8.51 -10.12 -15.45
N LYS A 129 -9.81 -9.95 -15.20
CA LYS A 129 -10.86 -10.12 -16.23
C LYS A 129 -11.09 -8.85 -17.03
N THR A 130 -11.01 -7.67 -16.38
CA THR A 130 -11.30 -6.37 -16.98
C THR A 130 -10.07 -5.48 -17.13
N ASN A 131 -8.96 -5.84 -16.47
CA ASN A 131 -7.78 -5.00 -16.28
C ASN A 131 -8.06 -3.71 -15.49
N THR A 132 -9.17 -3.64 -14.76
CA THR A 132 -9.40 -2.56 -13.80
C THR A 132 -8.46 -2.72 -12.61
N THR A 133 -7.78 -1.67 -12.24
CA THR A 133 -6.92 -1.65 -11.05
C THR A 133 -7.65 -0.92 -9.92
N TRP A 134 -7.63 -1.51 -8.75
CA TRP A 134 -8.23 -0.98 -7.53
C TRP A 134 -7.14 -0.69 -6.51
N VAL A 135 -7.22 0.46 -5.85
CA VAL A 135 -6.41 0.80 -4.68
C VAL A 135 -7.36 1.11 -3.54
N VAL A 136 -7.18 0.42 -2.42
CA VAL A 136 -7.97 0.60 -1.19
C VAL A 136 -7.03 1.07 -0.10
N ALA A 137 -7.48 2.02 0.73
CA ALA A 137 -6.71 2.56 1.84
C ALA A 137 -7.61 2.99 3.00
N ALA A 138 -7.02 3.21 4.17
CA ALA A 138 -7.71 3.78 5.32
C ALA A 138 -7.52 5.29 5.32
N TRP A 139 -8.64 6.04 5.39
CA TRP A 139 -8.66 7.49 5.53
C TRP A 139 -9.08 7.88 6.93
N THR A 140 -8.35 8.81 7.54
CA THR A 140 -8.68 9.37 8.85
C THR A 140 -9.01 10.85 8.72
N HIS A 141 -10.13 11.28 9.30
CA HIS A 141 -10.59 12.66 9.26
C HIS A 141 -10.74 13.21 10.68
N GLY A 142 -9.99 14.26 11.00
CA GLY A 142 -10.17 15.02 12.24
C GLY A 142 -9.80 14.32 13.54
N MET A 143 -9.13 13.19 13.52
CA MET A 143 -8.80 12.40 14.73
C MET A 143 -7.70 13.02 15.59
N GLY A 144 -7.39 14.30 15.38
CA GLY A 144 -6.30 15.00 16.06
C GLY A 144 -4.94 14.35 15.77
N ASN A 145 -4.02 14.40 16.72
CA ASN A 145 -2.70 13.78 16.59
C ASN A 145 -2.65 12.35 17.16
N GLN A 146 -3.78 11.71 17.35
CA GLN A 146 -3.88 10.34 17.85
C GLN A 146 -3.62 9.35 16.73
N ARG A 147 -3.00 8.21 17.02
CA ARG A 147 -2.87 7.12 16.06
C ARG A 147 -4.24 6.53 15.74
N ALA A 148 -4.57 6.37 14.47
CA ALA A 148 -5.85 5.84 13.98
C ALA A 148 -6.25 4.52 14.64
N TRP A 149 -5.26 3.68 14.91
CA TRP A 149 -5.44 2.42 15.63
C TRP A 149 -6.13 2.57 17.00
N TRP A 150 -5.85 3.66 17.71
CA TRP A 150 -6.36 3.91 19.05
C TRP A 150 -7.51 4.91 19.08
N SER A 151 -7.55 5.82 18.11
CA SER A 151 -8.51 6.93 18.05
C SER A 151 -9.77 6.62 17.22
N SER A 152 -9.81 5.48 16.55
CA SER A 152 -11.01 5.02 15.85
C SER A 152 -12.02 4.42 16.84
N TYR A 153 -13.30 4.80 16.71
CA TYR A 153 -14.39 4.37 17.56
C TYR A 153 -15.46 3.59 16.78
N PRO A 154 -16.41 2.91 17.44
CA PRO A 154 -17.53 2.26 16.79
C PRO A 154 -18.39 3.25 15.98
N GLY A 155 -19.16 2.73 15.05
CA GLY A 155 -20.03 3.50 14.16
C GLY A 155 -19.38 3.75 12.79
N MET A 156 -20.00 4.67 12.03
CA MET A 156 -19.63 4.98 10.63
C MET A 156 -19.22 6.44 10.43
N ASP A 157 -19.35 7.28 11.45
CA ASP A 157 -19.07 8.71 11.36
C ASP A 157 -17.59 8.96 11.11
N MET A 158 -17.27 9.63 10.00
CA MET A 158 -15.91 9.94 9.57
C MET A 158 -15.12 10.78 10.59
N ASN A 159 -15.78 11.53 11.45
CA ASN A 159 -15.12 12.30 12.51
C ASN A 159 -14.69 11.44 13.71
N HIS A 160 -15.16 10.20 13.78
CA HIS A 160 -14.93 9.33 14.95
C HIS A 160 -14.31 7.98 14.60
N THR A 161 -14.35 7.56 13.33
CA THR A 161 -13.81 6.29 12.90
C THR A 161 -13.11 6.41 11.55
N ALA A 162 -11.99 5.73 11.38
CA ALA A 162 -11.33 5.65 10.09
C ALA A 162 -12.28 5.07 9.04
N GLN A 163 -12.18 5.60 7.83
CA GLN A 163 -13.00 5.23 6.69
C GLN A 163 -12.20 4.33 5.76
N LEU A 164 -12.84 3.33 5.20
CA LEU A 164 -12.27 2.52 4.13
C LEU A 164 -12.64 3.15 2.79
N VAL A 165 -11.64 3.59 2.06
CA VAL A 165 -11.82 4.31 0.78
C VAL A 165 -11.09 3.60 -0.34
N LEU A 166 -11.60 3.71 -1.55
CA LEU A 166 -10.95 3.16 -2.74
C LEU A 166 -10.96 4.14 -3.91
N SER A 167 -10.05 3.89 -4.84
CA SER A 167 -10.03 4.51 -6.16
C SER A 167 -9.77 3.44 -7.21
N LYS A 168 -10.25 3.64 -8.44
CA LYS A 168 -10.07 2.72 -9.57
C LYS A 168 -9.45 3.38 -10.78
N SER A 169 -8.68 2.58 -11.52
CA SER A 169 -8.13 2.93 -12.82
C SER A 169 -8.55 1.90 -13.85
N THR A 170 -9.01 2.36 -15.01
CA THR A 170 -9.35 1.51 -16.18
C THR A 170 -8.37 1.67 -17.33
N ASP A 171 -7.35 2.49 -17.17
CA ASP A 171 -6.38 2.87 -18.20
C ASP A 171 -4.94 2.47 -17.86
N ASP A 172 -4.79 1.36 -17.15
CA ASP A 172 -3.49 0.79 -16.79
C ASP A 172 -2.72 1.63 -15.74
N GLY A 173 -3.47 2.22 -14.79
CA GLY A 173 -2.91 3.01 -13.68
C GLY A 173 -2.47 4.42 -14.07
N LYS A 174 -2.89 4.95 -15.22
CA LYS A 174 -2.52 6.30 -15.66
C LYS A 174 -3.38 7.37 -15.01
N THR A 175 -4.69 7.14 -14.95
CA THR A 175 -5.65 8.01 -14.29
C THR A 175 -6.49 7.23 -13.26
N TRP A 176 -7.03 7.94 -12.29
CA TRP A 176 -7.72 7.37 -11.15
C TRP A 176 -9.04 8.07 -10.92
N SER A 177 -10.04 7.33 -10.46
CA SER A 177 -11.34 7.90 -10.10
C SER A 177 -11.22 8.77 -8.85
N GLU A 178 -12.22 9.62 -8.62
CA GLU A 178 -12.44 10.21 -7.30
C GLU A 178 -12.54 9.11 -6.23
N PRO A 179 -12.15 9.41 -4.97
CA PRO A 179 -12.27 8.47 -3.88
C PRO A 179 -13.72 8.02 -3.67
N ILE A 180 -13.90 6.72 -3.44
CA ILE A 180 -15.19 6.09 -3.13
C ILE A 180 -15.11 5.56 -1.71
N ASN A 181 -15.97 6.01 -0.82
CA ASN A 181 -16.06 5.50 0.54
C ASN A 181 -16.92 4.23 0.56
N ILE A 182 -16.34 3.12 1.03
CA ILE A 182 -17.01 1.82 1.12
C ILE A 182 -17.17 1.35 2.58
N THR A 183 -16.98 2.22 3.54
CA THR A 183 -17.03 1.88 4.97
C THR A 183 -18.33 1.19 5.33
N ASP A 184 -19.47 1.75 4.91
CA ASP A 184 -20.81 1.22 5.22
C ASP A 184 -21.09 -0.16 4.61
N GLN A 185 -20.33 -0.54 3.57
CA GLN A 185 -20.47 -1.82 2.89
C GLN A 185 -19.67 -2.93 3.56
N VAL A 186 -18.64 -2.58 4.33
CA VAL A 186 -17.66 -3.54 4.84
C VAL A 186 -17.57 -3.57 6.37
N LYS A 187 -17.66 -2.40 7.03
CA LYS A 187 -17.45 -2.27 8.47
C LYS A 187 -18.70 -2.68 9.25
N ASP A 188 -18.54 -3.55 10.25
CA ASP A 188 -19.57 -3.74 11.27
C ASP A 188 -19.59 -2.51 12.20
N PRO A 189 -20.78 -1.93 12.50
CA PRO A 189 -20.89 -0.75 13.37
C PRO A 189 -20.30 -0.92 14.77
N SER A 190 -20.18 -2.14 15.27
CA SER A 190 -19.58 -2.43 16.59
C SER A 190 -18.05 -2.40 16.58
N TRP A 191 -17.41 -2.46 15.40
CA TRP A 191 -15.96 -2.43 15.29
C TRP A 191 -15.42 -1.03 15.54
N TYR A 192 -14.22 -0.97 16.15
CA TYR A 192 -13.53 0.29 16.39
C TYR A 192 -12.77 0.76 15.16
N PHE A 193 -11.92 -0.08 14.62
CA PHE A 193 -11.08 0.24 13.47
C PHE A 193 -11.22 -0.84 12.42
N LEU A 194 -11.27 -0.41 11.16
CA LEU A 194 -11.20 -1.28 10.00
C LEU A 194 -10.17 -0.72 9.04
N LEU A 195 -9.26 -1.56 8.56
CA LEU A 195 -8.41 -1.26 7.42
C LEU A 195 -8.23 -2.51 6.55
N GLN A 196 -7.90 -2.29 5.29
CA GLN A 196 -7.45 -3.36 4.40
C GLN A 196 -6.09 -3.88 4.85
N GLY A 197 -5.77 -5.13 4.58
CA GLY A 197 -4.40 -5.63 4.72
C GLY A 197 -3.51 -4.96 3.68
N PRO A 198 -2.45 -4.24 4.09
CA PRO A 198 -1.56 -3.58 3.15
C PRO A 198 -0.90 -4.56 2.18
N GLY A 199 -0.55 -4.07 0.97
CA GLY A 199 0.13 -4.84 -0.05
C GLY A 199 -0.74 -5.13 -1.26
N ARG A 200 -1.39 -6.29 -1.36
CA ARG A 200 -2.22 -6.61 -2.53
C ARG A 200 -3.37 -7.54 -2.22
N GLY A 201 -4.47 -7.32 -2.96
CA GLY A 201 -5.56 -8.28 -3.12
C GLY A 201 -5.35 -9.21 -4.31
N ILE A 202 -6.33 -10.06 -4.57
CA ILE A 202 -6.31 -11.02 -5.67
C ILE A 202 -7.64 -11.03 -6.44
N THR A 203 -7.58 -11.41 -7.70
CA THR A 203 -8.75 -11.84 -8.48
C THR A 203 -8.81 -13.36 -8.46
N MET A 204 -9.90 -13.92 -7.97
CA MET A 204 -10.13 -15.38 -8.01
C MET A 204 -10.44 -15.87 -9.42
N GLN A 205 -10.41 -17.19 -9.63
CA GLN A 205 -10.69 -17.79 -10.94
C GLN A 205 -12.09 -17.46 -11.46
N ASP A 206 -13.07 -17.38 -10.57
CA ASP A 206 -14.46 -17.02 -10.89
C ASP A 206 -14.66 -15.51 -11.13
N GLY A 207 -13.63 -14.70 -10.92
CA GLY A 207 -13.65 -13.24 -11.07
C GLY A 207 -13.95 -12.47 -9.77
N THR A 208 -14.18 -13.15 -8.66
CA THR A 208 -14.34 -12.51 -7.35
C THR A 208 -13.08 -11.72 -6.99
N LEU A 209 -13.25 -10.46 -6.61
CA LEU A 209 -12.16 -9.61 -6.12
C LEU A 209 -12.06 -9.77 -4.60
N VAL A 210 -10.87 -10.00 -4.09
CA VAL A 210 -10.67 -10.26 -2.66
C VAL A 210 -9.52 -9.42 -2.12
N PHE A 211 -9.78 -8.69 -1.03
CA PHE A 211 -8.75 -8.02 -0.24
C PHE A 211 -8.69 -8.59 1.17
N PRO A 212 -7.50 -8.75 1.75
CA PRO A 212 -7.37 -8.99 3.18
C PRO A 212 -7.82 -7.74 3.94
N ILE A 213 -8.38 -7.92 5.12
CA ILE A 213 -8.71 -6.84 6.06
C ILE A 213 -8.22 -7.19 7.46
N GLN A 214 -8.07 -6.16 8.29
CA GLN A 214 -7.95 -6.32 9.72
C GLN A 214 -8.89 -5.32 10.41
N PHE A 215 -9.41 -5.69 11.57
CA PHE A 215 -10.32 -4.86 12.32
C PHE A 215 -10.13 -5.05 13.83
N ILE A 216 -10.53 -4.05 14.59
CA ILE A 216 -10.59 -4.12 16.05
C ILE A 216 -12.05 -4.29 16.42
N ASP A 217 -12.40 -5.39 17.05
CA ASP A 217 -13.75 -5.71 17.45
C ASP A 217 -14.23 -4.96 18.71
N SER A 218 -15.43 -5.24 19.16
CA SER A 218 -16.04 -4.62 20.34
C SER A 218 -15.32 -4.91 21.66
N THR A 219 -14.47 -5.94 21.68
CA THR A 219 -13.63 -6.28 22.83
C THR A 219 -12.23 -5.63 22.80
N ARG A 220 -11.99 -4.78 21.80
CA ARG A 220 -10.70 -4.14 21.51
C ARG A 220 -9.59 -5.12 21.09
N VAL A 221 -9.97 -6.30 20.60
CA VAL A 221 -9.02 -7.29 20.10
C VAL A 221 -8.86 -7.14 18.57
N PRO A 222 -7.63 -7.12 18.06
CA PRO A 222 -7.36 -7.15 16.62
C PRO A 222 -7.73 -8.50 16.01
N ASN A 223 -8.39 -8.46 14.86
CA ASN A 223 -8.81 -9.61 14.09
C ASN A 223 -8.37 -9.48 12.63
N ALA A 224 -8.19 -10.59 11.96
CA ALA A 224 -7.94 -10.65 10.52
C ALA A 224 -9.13 -11.26 9.78
N GLY A 225 -9.40 -10.77 8.58
CA GLY A 225 -10.49 -11.24 7.74
C GLY A 225 -10.24 -10.98 6.26
N ILE A 226 -11.27 -11.12 5.49
CA ILE A 226 -11.30 -10.75 4.07
C ILE A 226 -12.57 -9.93 3.77
N MET A 227 -12.47 -9.01 2.82
CA MET A 227 -13.62 -8.47 2.11
C MET A 227 -13.57 -8.93 0.66
N TYR A 228 -14.73 -9.05 0.03
CA TYR A 228 -14.79 -9.49 -1.36
C TYR A 228 -15.96 -8.84 -2.11
N SER A 229 -15.81 -8.73 -3.45
CA SER A 229 -16.86 -8.35 -4.38
C SER A 229 -17.03 -9.43 -5.42
N LYS A 230 -18.28 -9.88 -5.66
CA LYS A 230 -18.65 -10.82 -6.73
C LYS A 230 -19.13 -10.12 -7.99
N ASP A 231 -19.47 -8.85 -7.87
CA ASP A 231 -19.98 -7.97 -8.93
C ASP A 231 -18.88 -7.02 -9.48
N ARG A 232 -17.62 -7.24 -9.10
CA ARG A 232 -16.45 -6.47 -9.52
C ARG A 232 -16.46 -5.02 -9.08
N GLY A 233 -17.05 -4.76 -7.92
CA GLY A 233 -17.06 -3.44 -7.30
C GLY A 233 -18.19 -2.52 -7.78
N GLU A 234 -19.27 -3.10 -8.33
CA GLU A 234 -20.51 -2.36 -8.64
C GLU A 234 -21.42 -2.24 -7.42
#